data_c7dfa6717d5e3751a95909047680c386
#
_entry.id   c7dfa6717d5e3751a95909047680c386
#
_cell.length_a   1.000
_cell.length_b   1.000
_cell.length_c   1.000
_cell.angle_alpha   90.00
_cell.angle_beta   90.00
_cell.angle_gamma   90.00
#
_symmetry.space_group_name_H-M   'P 1'
#
loop_
_entity.id
_entity.type
_entity.pdbx_description
1 polymer ?
#
loop_
_entity_poly.entity_id
_entity_poly.type
_entity_poly.pdbx_seq_one_letter_code
_entity_poly.pdbx_strand_id
1 'polypeptide(L)'
;TTAVVLAQTFVSLPFLVIALEGAARTAGADYDVVAATLGARPATVWWRVTLPLLAPGLVSGAVLAFARSLGEFGATLTFAGSRQGVTRTLPLEIYLQRESDPDAAVALSIVLVAVAAVVVLGLGARRLAGWNTG
;
A
#
# COMPACT_ATOMS: atom_id res chain seq x y z
N THR A 1 4.40 16.44 10.35
CA THR A 1 3.45 15.47 9.77
C THR A 1 3.54 15.40 8.25
N THR A 2 3.49 16.53 7.53
CA THR A 2 3.56 16.56 6.05
C THR A 2 4.85 15.94 5.50
N ALA A 3 5.99 16.24 6.12
CA ALA A 3 7.28 15.67 5.72
C ALA A 3 7.30 14.13 5.85
N VAL A 4 6.68 13.57 6.91
CA VAL A 4 6.54 12.12 7.09
C VAL A 4 5.70 11.52 5.97
N VAL A 5 4.55 12.13 5.66
CA VAL A 5 3.67 11.67 4.58
C VAL A 5 4.39 11.68 3.23
N LEU A 6 5.14 12.74 2.93
CA LEU A 6 5.92 12.83 1.70
C LEU A 6 7.00 11.74 1.62
N ALA A 7 7.76 11.52 2.71
CA ALA A 7 8.79 10.49 2.76
C ALA A 7 8.20 9.09 2.54
N GLN A 8 7.12 8.76 3.24
CA GLN A 8 6.44 7.47 3.12
C GLN A 8 5.81 7.28 1.75
N THR A 9 5.21 8.33 1.18
CA THR A 9 4.66 8.29 -0.18
C THR A 9 5.75 8.04 -1.21
N PHE A 10 6.87 8.75 -1.12
CA PHE A 10 7.99 8.60 -2.05
C PHE A 10 8.55 7.17 -2.06
N VAL A 11 8.68 6.55 -0.89
CA VAL A 11 9.22 5.19 -0.77
C VAL A 11 8.20 4.12 -1.17
N SER A 12 6.90 4.32 -0.93
CA SER A 12 5.85 3.34 -1.21
C SER A 12 5.30 3.43 -2.64
N LEU A 13 5.37 4.59 -3.28
CA LEU A 13 4.82 4.84 -4.62
C LEU A 13 5.37 3.90 -5.70
N PRO A 14 6.68 3.59 -5.78
CA PRO A 14 7.19 2.64 -6.77
C PRO A 14 6.56 1.26 -6.67
N PHE A 15 6.26 0.79 -5.47
CA PHE A 15 5.63 -0.52 -5.25
C PHE A 15 4.20 -0.55 -5.76
N LEU A 16 3.45 0.55 -5.58
CA LEU A 16 2.11 0.69 -6.13
C LEU A 16 2.15 0.72 -7.66
N VAL A 17 3.08 1.48 -8.24
CA VAL A 17 3.23 1.60 -9.70
C VAL A 17 3.58 0.25 -10.33
N ILE A 18 4.55 -0.49 -9.78
CA ILE A 18 4.94 -1.82 -10.27
C ILE A 18 3.76 -2.80 -10.20
N ALA A 19 3.00 -2.78 -9.09
CA ALA A 19 1.84 -3.64 -8.94
C ALA A 19 0.73 -3.31 -9.96
N LEU A 20 0.48 -2.03 -10.21
CA LEU A 20 -0.48 -1.58 -11.23
C LEU A 20 -0.02 -1.92 -12.64
N GLU A 21 1.25 -1.73 -12.94
CA GLU A 21 1.82 -2.11 -14.25
C GLU A 21 1.67 -3.62 -14.49
N GLY A 22 1.99 -4.46 -13.49
CA GLY A 22 1.78 -5.89 -13.57
C GLY A 22 0.32 -6.27 -13.79
N ALA A 23 -0.61 -5.63 -13.09
CA ALA A 23 -2.04 -5.84 -13.27
C ALA A 23 -2.51 -5.41 -14.67
N ALA A 24 -2.04 -4.28 -15.16
CA ALA A 24 -2.39 -3.79 -16.50
C ALA A 24 -1.89 -4.72 -17.60
N ARG A 25 -0.66 -5.22 -17.48
CA ARG A 25 -0.10 -6.21 -18.42
C ARG A 25 -0.90 -7.52 -18.42
N THR A 26 -1.36 -7.97 -17.26
CA THR A 26 -2.14 -9.20 -17.12
C THR A 26 -3.57 -9.02 -17.64
N ALA A 27 -4.16 -7.84 -17.46
CA ALA A 27 -5.50 -7.52 -17.95
C ALA A 27 -5.58 -7.52 -19.50
N GLY A 28 -4.49 -7.14 -20.16
CA GLY A 28 -4.46 -6.99 -21.62
C GLY A 28 -5.19 -5.73 -22.11
N ALA A 29 -4.93 -5.35 -23.34
CA ALA A 29 -5.57 -4.19 -23.97
C ALA A 29 -6.84 -4.55 -24.77
N ASP A 30 -7.14 -5.83 -24.93
CA ASP A 30 -8.19 -6.32 -25.84
C ASP A 30 -9.59 -5.84 -25.43
N TYR A 31 -9.85 -5.79 -24.13
CA TYR A 31 -11.16 -5.33 -23.61
C TYR A 31 -11.42 -3.85 -23.89
N ASP A 32 -10.40 -3.00 -23.84
CA ASP A 32 -10.51 -1.58 -24.14
C ASP A 32 -10.80 -1.37 -25.64
N VAL A 33 -10.11 -2.15 -26.49
CA VAL A 33 -10.29 -2.12 -27.95
C VAL A 33 -11.71 -2.59 -28.33
N VAL A 34 -12.17 -3.70 -27.76
CA VAL A 34 -13.53 -4.22 -28.00
C VAL A 34 -14.59 -3.22 -27.55
N ALA A 35 -14.44 -2.63 -26.38
CA ALA A 35 -15.39 -1.61 -25.89
C ALA A 35 -15.42 -0.37 -26.79
N ALA A 36 -14.26 0.05 -27.31
CA ALA A 36 -14.16 1.18 -28.24
C ALA A 36 -14.81 0.86 -29.58
N THR A 37 -14.66 -0.37 -30.12
CA THR A 37 -15.32 -0.78 -31.37
C THR A 37 -16.85 -0.83 -31.23
N LEU A 38 -17.37 -1.05 -30.04
CA LEU A 38 -18.81 -0.97 -29.72
C LEU A 38 -19.31 0.48 -29.52
N GLY A 39 -18.46 1.49 -29.78
CA GLY A 39 -18.83 2.90 -29.70
C GLY A 39 -18.81 3.48 -28.29
N ALA A 40 -18.20 2.82 -27.31
CA ALA A 40 -18.07 3.36 -25.98
C ALA A 40 -17.13 4.58 -25.94
N ARG A 41 -17.53 5.63 -25.20
CA ARG A 41 -16.67 6.79 -25.00
C ARG A 41 -15.46 6.41 -24.13
N PRO A 42 -14.26 7.02 -24.34
CA PRO A 42 -13.05 6.70 -23.58
C PRO A 42 -13.25 6.76 -22.07
N ALA A 43 -14.00 7.75 -21.57
CA ALA A 43 -14.32 7.86 -20.15
C ALA A 43 -15.17 6.67 -19.65
N THR A 44 -16.09 6.17 -20.48
CA THR A 44 -16.94 5.02 -20.13
C THR A 44 -16.12 3.74 -20.10
N VAL A 45 -15.20 3.55 -21.06
CA VAL A 45 -14.24 2.43 -21.08
C VAL A 45 -13.39 2.45 -19.80
N TRP A 46 -12.81 3.60 -19.46
CA TRP A 46 -12.00 3.74 -18.26
C TRP A 46 -12.74 3.34 -16.98
N TRP A 47 -13.93 3.91 -16.75
CA TRP A 47 -14.66 3.69 -15.50
C TRP A 47 -15.38 2.34 -15.41
N ARG A 48 -15.83 1.79 -16.53
CA ARG A 48 -16.65 0.56 -16.55
C ARG A 48 -15.90 -0.70 -16.96
N VAL A 49 -14.75 -0.56 -17.60
CA VAL A 49 -13.96 -1.70 -18.10
C VAL A 49 -12.59 -1.71 -17.45
N THR A 50 -11.77 -0.70 -17.73
CA THR A 50 -10.35 -0.68 -17.31
C THR A 50 -10.22 -0.66 -15.79
N LEU A 51 -10.88 0.26 -15.11
CA LEU A 51 -10.72 0.42 -13.66
C LEU A 51 -11.23 -0.80 -12.86
N PRO A 52 -12.40 -1.39 -13.14
CA PRO A 52 -12.81 -2.64 -12.48
C PRO A 52 -11.85 -3.81 -12.74
N LEU A 53 -11.31 -3.89 -13.95
CA LEU A 53 -10.37 -4.94 -14.33
C LEU A 53 -9.04 -4.80 -13.58
N LEU A 54 -8.59 -3.57 -13.36
CA LEU A 54 -7.38 -3.25 -12.58
C LEU A 54 -7.60 -3.27 -11.06
N ALA A 55 -8.84 -3.24 -10.58
CA ALA A 55 -9.15 -3.15 -9.16
C ALA A 55 -8.47 -4.22 -8.30
N PRO A 56 -8.36 -5.50 -8.69
CA PRO A 56 -7.63 -6.50 -7.93
C PRO A 56 -6.13 -6.17 -7.80
N GLY A 57 -5.52 -5.67 -8.86
CA GLY A 57 -4.12 -5.21 -8.86
C GLY A 57 -3.92 -3.97 -8.02
N LEU A 58 -4.85 -3.01 -8.11
CA LEU A 58 -4.84 -1.79 -7.31
C LEU A 58 -4.87 -2.11 -5.81
N VAL A 59 -5.77 -3.00 -5.39
CA VAL A 59 -5.85 -3.43 -3.98
C VAL A 59 -4.56 -4.12 -3.54
N SER A 60 -3.99 -5.02 -4.34
CA SER A 60 -2.69 -5.65 -4.03
C SER A 60 -1.56 -4.64 -3.91
N GLY A 61 -1.49 -3.72 -4.87
CA GLY A 61 -0.49 -2.66 -4.86
C GLY A 61 -0.62 -1.74 -3.66
N ALA A 62 -1.85 -1.39 -3.28
CA ALA A 62 -2.12 -0.58 -2.10
C ALA A 62 -1.70 -1.28 -0.80
N VAL A 63 -1.97 -2.60 -0.67
CA VAL A 63 -1.51 -3.39 0.48
C VAL A 63 0.00 -3.44 0.56
N LEU A 64 0.66 -3.67 -0.58
CA LEU A 64 2.12 -3.71 -0.65
C LEU A 64 2.76 -2.36 -0.32
N ALA A 65 2.23 -1.27 -0.89
CA ALA A 65 2.67 0.09 -0.60
C ALA A 65 2.47 0.45 0.88
N PHE A 66 1.34 0.06 1.46
CA PHE A 66 1.06 0.25 2.88
C PHE A 66 2.04 -0.53 3.77
N ALA A 67 2.27 -1.81 3.49
CA ALA A 67 3.21 -2.64 4.24
C ALA A 67 4.64 -2.06 4.16
N ARG A 68 5.03 -1.57 2.98
CA ARG A 68 6.31 -0.90 2.79
C ARG A 68 6.43 0.40 3.58
N SER A 69 5.35 1.20 3.58
CA SER A 69 5.26 2.45 4.33
C SER A 69 5.31 2.23 5.84
N LEU A 70 4.66 1.16 6.36
CA LEU A 70 4.70 0.81 7.78
C LEU A 70 6.11 0.53 8.30
N GLY A 71 6.95 -0.12 7.50
CA GLY A 71 8.34 -0.42 7.85
C GLY A 71 9.33 0.72 7.57
N GLU A 72 8.87 1.88 7.08
CA GLU A 72 9.76 2.95 6.69
C GLU A 72 10.32 3.70 7.91
N PHE A 73 11.62 3.64 8.03
CA PHE A 73 12.39 4.27 9.10
C PHE A 73 13.39 5.29 8.56
N GLY A 74 14.21 4.88 7.58
CA GLY A 74 15.39 5.64 7.14
C GLY A 74 15.04 6.95 6.47
N ALA A 75 14.14 6.94 5.47
CA ALA A 75 13.71 8.14 4.76
C ALA A 75 12.95 9.09 5.70
N THR A 76 12.15 8.56 6.63
CA THR A 76 11.45 9.37 7.64
C THR A 76 12.45 10.07 8.56
N LEU A 77 13.45 9.35 9.07
CA LEU A 77 14.46 9.93 9.96
C LEU A 77 15.28 11.01 9.26
N THR A 78 15.75 10.75 8.04
CA THR A 78 16.62 11.67 7.31
C THR A 78 15.89 12.90 6.78
N PHE A 79 14.65 12.75 6.35
CA PHE A 79 13.87 13.81 5.72
C PHE A 79 12.97 14.59 6.69
N ALA A 80 12.33 13.90 7.63
CA ALA A 80 11.37 14.49 8.56
C ALA A 80 11.93 14.67 9.98
N GLY A 81 13.05 14.02 10.30
CA GLY A 81 13.64 14.01 11.64
C GLY A 81 12.82 13.17 12.63
N SER A 82 13.16 13.32 13.93
CA SER A 82 12.54 12.55 15.02
C SER A 82 11.99 13.48 16.11
N ARG A 83 10.89 14.15 15.85
CA ARG A 83 10.22 14.98 16.86
C ARG A 83 9.04 14.22 17.45
N GLN A 84 9.10 13.99 18.78
CA GLN A 84 8.02 13.30 19.51
C GLN A 84 6.67 14.00 19.30
N GLY A 85 5.63 13.21 19.02
CA GLY A 85 4.28 13.70 18.76
C GLY A 85 4.07 14.41 17.41
N VAL A 86 5.11 14.60 16.58
CA VAL A 86 5.02 15.32 15.30
C VAL A 86 5.48 14.47 14.12
N THR A 87 6.73 13.96 14.16
CA THR A 87 7.34 13.22 13.05
C THR A 87 7.84 11.82 13.44
N ARG A 88 7.78 11.48 14.73
CA ARG A 88 8.20 10.18 15.22
C ARG A 88 7.19 9.11 14.84
N THR A 89 7.62 8.19 13.97
CA THR A 89 6.82 7.02 13.55
C THR A 89 7.06 5.83 14.48
N LEU A 90 6.18 4.82 14.42
CA LEU A 90 6.32 3.63 15.27
C LEU A 90 7.65 2.89 15.04
N PRO A 91 8.14 2.63 13.81
CA PRO A 91 9.46 2.05 13.59
C PRO A 91 10.60 2.89 14.19
N LEU A 92 10.48 4.22 14.12
CA LEU A 92 11.47 5.12 14.69
C LEU A 92 11.45 5.10 16.22
N GLU A 93 10.28 4.99 16.84
CA GLU A 93 10.14 4.82 18.29
C GLU A 93 10.76 3.50 18.76
N ILE A 94 10.48 2.39 18.06
CA ILE A 94 11.08 1.08 18.34
C ILE A 94 12.62 1.16 18.32
N TYR A 95 13.15 1.83 17.31
CA TYR A 95 14.61 2.01 17.20
C TYR A 95 15.20 2.79 18.37
N LEU A 96 14.55 3.87 18.81
CA LEU A 96 15.02 4.70 19.93
C LEU A 96 14.91 3.99 21.28
N GLN A 97 13.82 3.22 21.48
CA GLN A 97 13.61 2.48 22.72
C GLN A 97 14.53 1.29 22.88
N ARG A 98 15.11 0.76 21.80
CA ARG A 98 15.96 -0.43 21.84
C ARG A 98 17.15 -0.30 22.81
N GLU A 99 17.69 0.90 22.99
CA GLU A 99 18.85 1.15 23.85
C GLU A 99 18.45 1.57 25.28
N SER A 100 17.29 2.19 25.45
CA SER A 100 16.83 2.72 26.73
C SER A 100 15.86 1.80 27.46
N ASP A 101 14.96 1.15 26.74
CA ASP A 101 13.93 0.23 27.25
C ASP A 101 13.67 -0.88 26.22
N PRO A 102 14.45 -1.98 26.24
CA PRO A 102 14.28 -3.08 25.31
C PRO A 102 12.92 -3.75 25.39
N ASP A 103 12.29 -3.82 26.54
CA ASP A 103 10.98 -4.44 26.73
C ASP A 103 9.88 -3.61 26.06
N ALA A 104 9.94 -2.28 26.18
CA ALA A 104 9.07 -1.37 25.44
C ALA A 104 9.29 -1.50 23.92
N ALA A 105 10.51 -1.63 23.45
CA ALA A 105 10.81 -1.83 22.02
C ALA A 105 10.21 -3.14 21.50
N VAL A 106 10.27 -4.24 22.26
CA VAL A 106 9.64 -5.51 21.89
C VAL A 106 8.12 -5.38 21.85
N ALA A 107 7.50 -4.77 22.86
CA ALA A 107 6.06 -4.56 22.89
C ALA A 107 5.56 -3.74 21.68
N LEU A 108 6.24 -2.64 21.33
CA LEU A 108 5.92 -1.82 20.16
C LEU A 108 6.12 -2.58 18.84
N SER A 109 7.14 -3.45 18.77
CA SER A 109 7.37 -4.31 17.60
C SER A 109 6.23 -5.30 17.38
N ILE A 110 5.72 -5.90 18.46
CA ILE A 110 4.55 -6.80 18.40
C ILE A 110 3.32 -6.05 17.90
N VAL A 111 3.08 -4.83 18.38
CA VAL A 111 1.97 -4.01 17.91
C VAL A 111 2.11 -3.70 16.42
N LEU A 112 3.31 -3.33 15.96
CA LEU A 112 3.56 -3.06 14.53
C LEU A 112 3.28 -4.29 13.65
N VAL A 113 3.78 -5.47 14.07
CA VAL A 113 3.55 -6.73 13.36
C VAL A 113 2.08 -7.10 13.35
N ALA A 114 1.39 -6.94 14.49
CA ALA A 114 -0.05 -7.21 14.59
C ALA A 114 -0.87 -6.32 13.66
N VAL A 115 -0.58 -5.02 13.60
CA VAL A 115 -1.24 -4.08 12.68
C VAL A 115 -0.99 -4.48 11.23
N ALA A 116 0.26 -4.77 10.87
CA ALA A 116 0.60 -5.21 9.52
C ALA A 116 -0.13 -6.51 9.15
N ALA A 117 -0.16 -7.50 10.05
CA ALA A 117 -0.85 -8.77 9.85
C ALA A 117 -2.36 -8.58 9.66
N VAL A 118 -3.01 -7.77 10.50
CA VAL A 118 -4.45 -7.48 10.41
C VAL A 118 -4.79 -6.85 9.05
N VAL A 119 -4.00 -5.89 8.58
CA VAL A 119 -4.25 -5.23 7.30
C VAL A 119 -4.04 -6.19 6.14
N VAL A 120 -2.92 -6.92 6.11
CA VAL A 120 -2.58 -7.84 5.02
C VAL A 120 -3.58 -9.00 4.95
N LEU A 121 -3.89 -9.63 6.10
CA LEU A 121 -4.83 -10.76 6.17
C LEU A 121 -6.27 -10.29 5.93
N GLY A 122 -6.68 -9.17 6.49
CA GLY A 122 -8.04 -8.64 6.32
C GLY A 122 -8.36 -8.25 4.87
N LEU A 123 -7.42 -7.67 4.15
CA LEU A 123 -7.56 -7.36 2.74
C LEU A 123 -7.39 -8.59 1.83
N GLY A 124 -6.51 -9.53 2.23
CA GLY A 124 -6.34 -10.83 1.56
C GLY A 124 -7.57 -11.74 1.67
N ALA A 125 -8.17 -11.84 2.86
CA ALA A 125 -9.36 -12.65 3.09
C ALA A 125 -10.58 -12.18 2.27
N ARG A 126 -10.76 -10.88 2.09
CA ARG A 126 -11.82 -10.31 1.24
C ARG A 126 -11.72 -10.74 -0.23
N ARG A 127 -10.49 -11.00 -0.71
CA ARG A 127 -10.27 -11.52 -2.08
C ARG A 127 -10.73 -12.96 -2.24
N LEU A 128 -10.42 -13.80 -1.27
CA LEU A 128 -10.79 -15.23 -1.30
C LEU A 128 -12.31 -15.40 -1.18
N ALA A 129 -12.99 -14.56 -0.39
CA ALA A 129 -14.44 -14.57 -0.25
C ALA A 129 -15.16 -14.13 -1.53
N GLY A 130 -14.61 -13.20 -2.30
CA GLY A 130 -15.19 -12.73 -3.57
C GLY A 130 -15.07 -13.76 -4.71
N TRP A 131 -14.19 -14.74 -4.61
CA TRP A 131 -14.04 -15.80 -5.63
C TRP A 131 -15.04 -16.94 -5.48
N ASN A 132 -15.62 -17.12 -4.31
CA ASN A 132 -16.59 -18.20 -4.03
C ASN A 132 -18.04 -17.82 -4.33
N THR A 133 -18.31 -16.63 -4.84
CA THR A 133 -19.68 -16.12 -5.11
C THR A 133 -19.99 -15.89 -6.60
N GLY A 134 -19.15 -16.41 -7.52
CA GLY A 134 -19.33 -16.31 -8.97
C GLY A 134 -19.65 -17.64 -9.64
#